data_e719621f7e2f5c6adb66f5ab3d0ecd77
#
_entry.id   e719621f7e2f5c6adb66f5ab3d0ecd77
#
_cell.length_a   1.000
_cell.length_b   1.000
_cell.length_c   1.000
_cell.angle_alpha   90.00
_cell.angle_beta   90.00
_cell.angle_gamma   90.00
#
_symmetry.space_group_name_H-M   'P 1'
#
loop_
_entity.id
_entity.type
_entity.pdbx_description
1 polymer ?
#
loop_
_entity_poly.entity_id
_entity_poly.type
_entity_poly.pdbx_seq_one_letter_code
_entity_poly.pdbx_strand_id
1 'polypeptide(L)'
;MPGLPLFSALLAALPLPVVSAAIGAPFAWSLVLSGAVVVASLIPLGAARSQADFQLSDLAAPRAMFERLPAWGKRANWAHQNCFEAFTLHAPACLLALVAARHGSPVGAIAVLAAWLHPALRLGYIGAYIANLPPLRSLCWAGGILCTAILYGEGLRGLLAG
;
A
#
# COMPACT_ATOMS: atom_id res chain seq x y z
N MET A 1 -21.65 -18.02 -46.14
CA MET A 1 -20.65 -17.36 -45.27
C MET A 1 -20.81 -17.83 -43.83
N PRO A 2 -19.98 -18.76 -43.32
CA PRO A 2 -20.07 -19.25 -41.95
C PRO A 2 -18.88 -18.70 -41.13
N GLY A 3 -18.98 -17.48 -40.63
CA GLY A 3 -17.91 -16.85 -39.87
C GLY A 3 -18.31 -16.20 -38.55
N LEU A 4 -19.60 -16.25 -38.18
CA LEU A 4 -20.12 -15.56 -36.98
C LEU A 4 -20.24 -16.38 -35.69
N PRO A 5 -20.21 -17.74 -35.64
CA PRO A 5 -20.42 -18.43 -34.39
C PRO A 5 -19.18 -18.48 -33.49
N LEU A 6 -17.97 -18.40 -34.04
CA LEU A 6 -16.72 -18.47 -33.28
C LEU A 6 -16.46 -17.19 -32.47
N PHE A 7 -16.78 -16.02 -33.00
CA PHE A 7 -16.58 -14.73 -32.32
C PHE A 7 -17.59 -14.51 -31.18
N SER A 8 -18.85 -14.94 -31.39
CA SER A 8 -19.86 -14.90 -30.32
C SER A 8 -19.60 -15.95 -29.23
N ALA A 9 -19.07 -17.12 -29.61
CA ALA A 9 -18.64 -18.12 -28.63
C ALA A 9 -17.39 -17.68 -27.87
N LEU A 10 -16.46 -16.95 -28.49
CA LEU A 10 -15.29 -16.36 -27.83
C LEU A 10 -15.67 -15.21 -26.86
N LEU A 11 -16.67 -14.40 -27.26
CA LEU A 11 -17.22 -13.34 -26.38
C LEU A 11 -18.07 -13.92 -25.24
N ALA A 12 -18.77 -15.03 -25.46
CA ALA A 12 -19.50 -15.74 -24.42
C ALA A 12 -18.57 -16.57 -23.47
N ALA A 13 -17.39 -16.93 -23.94
CA ALA A 13 -16.34 -17.59 -23.15
C ALA A 13 -15.43 -16.59 -22.40
N LEU A 14 -15.56 -15.28 -22.67
CA LEU A 14 -14.98 -14.25 -21.80
C LEU A 14 -15.78 -14.24 -20.50
N PRO A 15 -15.20 -14.67 -19.38
CA PRO A 15 -15.97 -14.78 -18.15
C PRO A 15 -16.47 -13.38 -17.75
N LEU A 16 -17.78 -13.23 -17.61
CA LEU A 16 -18.46 -12.07 -17.02
C LEU A 16 -17.87 -11.54 -15.68
N PRO A 17 -16.88 -12.21 -15.04
CA PRO A 17 -16.21 -11.64 -13.89
C PRO A 17 -15.33 -10.42 -14.17
N VAL A 18 -15.04 -10.05 -15.41
CA VAL A 18 -14.12 -8.91 -15.71
C VAL A 18 -14.71 -7.58 -15.24
N VAL A 19 -16.01 -7.36 -15.36
CA VAL A 19 -16.64 -6.11 -14.86
C VAL A 19 -16.68 -6.10 -13.32
N SER A 20 -17.00 -7.23 -12.69
CA SER A 20 -17.00 -7.39 -11.24
C SER A 20 -15.56 -7.36 -10.68
N ALA A 21 -14.58 -7.88 -11.41
CA ALA A 21 -13.17 -7.79 -11.06
C ALA A 21 -12.64 -6.34 -11.10
N ALA A 22 -13.14 -5.52 -12.05
CA ALA A 22 -12.75 -4.12 -12.18
C ALA A 22 -13.23 -3.26 -11.00
N ILE A 23 -14.38 -3.57 -10.39
CA ILE A 23 -14.95 -2.79 -9.28
C ILE A 23 -14.05 -2.86 -8.03
N GLY A 24 -13.47 -4.03 -7.72
CA GLY A 24 -12.55 -4.20 -6.60
C GLY A 24 -11.08 -3.85 -6.90
N ALA A 25 -10.74 -3.59 -8.18
CA ALA A 25 -9.36 -3.37 -8.61
C ALA A 25 -8.62 -2.25 -7.83
N PRO A 26 -9.22 -1.09 -7.50
CA PRO A 26 -8.53 -0.06 -6.73
C PRO A 26 -8.02 -0.56 -5.38
N PHE A 27 -8.78 -1.39 -4.69
CA PHE A 27 -8.40 -1.94 -3.38
C PHE A 27 -7.27 -2.97 -3.49
N ALA A 28 -7.34 -3.83 -4.51
CA ALA A 28 -6.26 -4.78 -4.80
C ALA A 28 -4.96 -4.07 -5.18
N TRP A 29 -5.03 -3.03 -6.04
CA TRP A 29 -3.86 -2.22 -6.37
C TRP A 29 -3.32 -1.44 -5.18
N SER A 30 -4.18 -0.86 -4.34
CA SER A 30 -3.76 -0.19 -3.11
C SER A 30 -2.96 -1.12 -2.20
N LEU A 31 -3.45 -2.35 -2.02
CA LEU A 31 -2.75 -3.39 -1.25
C LEU A 31 -1.36 -3.68 -1.81
N VAL A 32 -1.27 -3.96 -3.13
CA VAL A 32 0.00 -4.30 -3.80
C VAL A 32 0.97 -3.12 -3.75
N LEU A 33 0.50 -1.90 -4.09
CA LEU A 33 1.34 -0.71 -4.09
C LEU A 33 1.82 -0.33 -2.69
N SER A 34 0.96 -0.46 -1.67
CA SER A 34 1.36 -0.21 -0.28
C SER A 34 2.42 -1.22 0.18
N GLY A 35 2.31 -2.49 -0.20
CA GLY A 35 3.35 -3.48 0.02
C GLY A 35 4.66 -3.15 -0.71
N ALA A 36 4.55 -2.71 -1.97
CA ALA A 36 5.70 -2.27 -2.75
C ALA A 36 6.41 -1.05 -2.11
N VAL A 37 5.66 -0.11 -1.50
CA VAL A 37 6.24 1.01 -0.75
C VAL A 37 7.03 0.54 0.46
N VAL A 38 6.55 -0.48 1.19
CA VAL A 38 7.32 -1.08 2.29
C VAL A 38 8.65 -1.62 1.79
N VAL A 39 8.66 -2.34 0.68
CA VAL A 39 9.90 -2.86 0.07
C VAL A 39 10.79 -1.70 -0.42
N ALA A 40 10.22 -0.70 -1.09
CA ALA A 40 10.96 0.46 -1.59
C ALA A 40 11.61 1.28 -0.46
N SER A 41 11.01 1.31 0.74
CA SER A 41 11.59 1.99 1.91
C SER A 41 12.90 1.36 2.40
N LEU A 42 13.22 0.14 1.96
CA LEU A 42 14.54 -0.49 2.21
C LEU A 42 15.66 0.16 1.39
N ILE A 43 15.35 0.82 0.27
CA ILE A 43 16.36 1.44 -0.61
C ILE A 43 17.17 2.51 0.15
N PRO A 44 16.54 3.56 0.73
CA PRO A 44 17.28 4.55 1.49
C PRO A 44 17.94 3.96 2.75
N LEU A 45 17.32 2.98 3.38
CA LEU A 45 17.91 2.29 4.53
C LEU A 45 19.17 1.51 4.13
N GLY A 46 19.14 0.80 2.99
CA GLY A 46 20.30 0.09 2.44
C GLY A 46 21.44 1.07 2.10
N ALA A 47 21.11 2.19 1.45
CA ALA A 47 22.08 3.24 1.16
C ALA A 47 22.72 3.84 2.43
N ALA A 48 21.93 3.99 3.51
CA ALA A 48 22.48 4.45 4.78
C ALA A 48 23.40 3.41 5.44
N ARG A 49 23.04 2.13 5.33
CA ARG A 49 23.89 1.03 5.85
C ARG A 49 25.22 0.92 5.10
N SER A 50 25.24 1.15 3.81
CA SER A 50 26.51 1.15 3.04
C SER A 50 27.46 2.29 3.43
N GLN A 51 26.97 3.33 4.10
CA GLN A 51 27.76 4.44 4.65
C GLN A 51 28.15 4.26 6.13
N ALA A 52 27.69 3.20 6.78
CA ALA A 52 27.78 3.01 8.22
C ALA A 52 28.93 2.08 8.66
N ASP A 53 30.04 2.07 7.94
CA ASP A 53 31.19 1.20 8.27
C ASP A 53 30.78 -0.25 8.54
N PHE A 54 30.33 -0.93 7.48
CA PHE A 54 29.83 -2.30 7.55
C PHE A 54 30.94 -3.27 7.96
N GLN A 55 30.65 -4.08 8.97
CA GLN A 55 31.53 -5.16 9.44
C GLN A 55 30.85 -6.52 9.22
N LEU A 56 31.65 -7.58 9.00
CA LEU A 56 31.11 -8.92 8.76
C LEU A 56 30.25 -9.43 9.96
N SER A 57 30.56 -9.00 11.18
CA SER A 57 29.77 -9.25 12.39
C SER A 57 28.34 -8.71 12.33
N ASP A 58 28.08 -7.68 11.50
CA ASP A 58 26.77 -7.09 11.35
C ASP A 58 25.76 -8.04 10.67
N LEU A 59 26.26 -9.05 9.94
CA LEU A 59 25.38 -10.09 9.39
C LEU A 59 24.68 -10.89 10.47
N ALA A 60 25.32 -11.09 11.62
CA ALA A 60 24.74 -11.78 12.76
C ALA A 60 23.75 -10.90 13.55
N ALA A 61 23.94 -9.58 13.56
CA ALA A 61 23.12 -8.62 14.28
C ALA A 61 22.86 -7.33 13.50
N PRO A 62 22.13 -7.38 12.37
CA PRO A 62 21.96 -6.23 11.45
C PRO A 62 21.33 -4.99 12.12
N ARG A 63 20.53 -5.20 13.18
CA ARG A 63 19.90 -4.09 13.93
C ARG A 63 20.89 -3.29 14.77
N ALA A 64 22.01 -3.88 15.19
CA ALA A 64 23.06 -3.19 15.94
C ALA A 64 23.76 -2.09 15.12
N MET A 65 23.70 -2.15 13.79
CA MET A 65 24.20 -1.07 12.91
C MET A 65 23.47 0.27 13.12
N PHE A 66 22.27 0.27 13.71
CA PHE A 66 21.48 1.49 13.88
C PHE A 66 22.26 2.64 14.49
N GLU A 67 23.08 2.36 15.50
CA GLU A 67 23.85 3.40 16.20
C GLU A 67 24.91 4.07 15.31
N ARG A 68 25.44 3.34 14.34
CA ARG A 68 26.46 3.84 13.40
C ARG A 68 25.86 4.52 12.17
N LEU A 69 24.52 4.44 11.97
CA LEU A 69 23.87 5.09 10.84
C LEU A 69 24.04 6.61 10.91
N PRO A 70 24.23 7.29 9.77
CA PRO A 70 24.14 8.74 9.70
C PRO A 70 22.73 9.21 10.11
N ALA A 71 22.59 10.48 10.52
CA ALA A 71 21.33 11.00 11.04
C ALA A 71 20.13 10.80 10.06
N TRP A 72 20.33 10.97 8.76
CA TRP A 72 19.31 10.70 7.76
C TRP A 72 19.00 9.19 7.66
N GLY A 73 19.99 8.33 7.86
CA GLY A 73 19.86 6.88 7.87
C GLY A 73 19.05 6.37 9.06
N LYS A 74 19.22 6.96 10.24
CA LYS A 74 18.36 6.68 11.42
C LYS A 74 16.90 7.04 11.09
N ARG A 75 16.68 8.19 10.42
CA ARG A 75 15.35 8.59 9.97
C ARG A 75 14.78 7.64 8.90
N ALA A 76 15.61 7.16 7.97
CA ALA A 76 15.19 6.15 6.98
C ALA A 76 14.77 4.83 7.64
N ASN A 77 15.49 4.40 8.68
CA ASN A 77 15.12 3.21 9.45
C ASN A 77 13.78 3.38 10.17
N TRP A 78 13.52 4.51 10.80
CA TRP A 78 12.22 4.80 11.44
C TRP A 78 11.09 4.92 10.41
N ALA A 79 11.37 5.51 9.23
CA ALA A 79 10.40 5.59 8.15
C ALA A 79 10.02 4.19 7.64
N HIS A 80 11.01 3.30 7.44
CA HIS A 80 10.77 1.92 7.05
C HIS A 80 9.92 1.17 8.08
N GLN A 81 10.27 1.25 9.37
CA GLN A 81 9.50 0.62 10.44
C GLN A 81 8.05 1.10 10.44
N ASN A 82 7.82 2.41 10.37
CA ASN A 82 6.47 2.96 10.35
C ASN A 82 5.71 2.61 9.04
N CYS A 83 6.40 2.43 7.90
CA CYS A 83 5.75 1.92 6.68
C CYS A 83 5.21 0.50 6.89
N PHE A 84 5.95 -0.35 7.58
CA PHE A 84 5.51 -1.70 7.92
C PHE A 84 4.30 -1.68 8.85
N GLU A 85 4.34 -0.86 9.91
CA GLU A 85 3.22 -0.66 10.83
C GLU A 85 1.96 -0.17 10.10
N ALA A 86 2.09 0.84 9.22
CA ALA A 86 0.97 1.34 8.44
C ALA A 86 0.41 0.29 7.48
N PHE A 87 1.27 -0.54 6.87
CA PHE A 87 0.84 -1.62 5.99
C PHE A 87 0.03 -2.68 6.74
N THR A 88 0.41 -3.03 7.98
CA THR A 88 -0.34 -4.01 8.79
C THR A 88 -1.76 -3.55 9.11
N LEU A 89 -2.00 -2.24 9.17
CA LEU A 89 -3.34 -1.68 9.35
C LEU A 89 -4.08 -1.52 8.02
N HIS A 90 -3.38 -1.15 6.95
CA HIS A 90 -3.99 -0.85 5.65
C HIS A 90 -4.36 -2.11 4.86
N ALA A 91 -3.54 -3.14 4.93
CA ALA A 91 -3.77 -4.38 4.20
C ALA A 91 -5.13 -5.02 4.52
N PRO A 92 -5.52 -5.25 5.79
CA PRO A 92 -6.84 -5.79 6.10
C PRO A 92 -7.98 -4.84 5.72
N ALA A 93 -7.78 -3.51 5.75
CA ALA A 93 -8.78 -2.55 5.27
C ALA A 93 -9.04 -2.69 3.76
N CYS A 94 -7.96 -2.82 2.96
CA CYS A 94 -8.07 -3.11 1.53
C CYS A 94 -8.78 -4.44 1.26
N LEU A 95 -8.44 -5.48 2.01
CA LEU A 95 -9.07 -6.81 1.84
C LEU A 95 -10.56 -6.76 2.20
N LEU A 96 -10.92 -6.08 3.27
CA LEU A 96 -12.32 -5.93 3.68
C LEU A 96 -13.15 -5.19 2.61
N ALA A 97 -12.63 -4.08 2.09
CA ALA A 97 -13.27 -3.31 1.03
C ALA A 97 -13.34 -4.11 -0.30
N LEU A 98 -12.27 -4.88 -0.63
CA LEU A 98 -12.26 -5.77 -1.78
C LEU A 98 -13.31 -6.87 -1.68
N VAL A 99 -13.43 -7.51 -0.52
CA VAL A 99 -14.44 -8.56 -0.28
C VAL A 99 -15.84 -7.98 -0.42
N ALA A 100 -16.14 -6.84 0.20
CA ALA A 100 -17.43 -6.16 0.08
C ALA A 100 -17.78 -5.85 -1.39
N ALA A 101 -16.82 -5.29 -2.14
CA ALA A 101 -16.99 -5.00 -3.57
C ALA A 101 -17.25 -6.27 -4.40
N ARG A 102 -16.60 -7.39 -4.08
CA ARG A 102 -16.80 -8.69 -4.76
C ARG A 102 -18.17 -9.31 -4.46
N HIS A 103 -18.76 -9.01 -3.31
CA HIS A 103 -20.13 -9.38 -2.97
C HIS A 103 -21.20 -8.45 -3.56
N GLY A 104 -20.82 -7.54 -4.46
CA GLY A 104 -21.76 -6.67 -5.19
C GLY A 104 -22.08 -5.35 -4.46
N SER A 105 -21.43 -5.06 -3.33
CA SER A 105 -21.64 -3.78 -2.65
C SER A 105 -21.17 -2.61 -3.53
N PRO A 106 -21.95 -1.51 -3.64
CA PRO A 106 -21.54 -0.34 -4.39
C PRO A 106 -20.31 0.31 -3.75
N VAL A 107 -19.32 0.65 -4.57
CA VAL A 107 -18.05 1.25 -4.16
C VAL A 107 -18.15 2.77 -4.24
N GLY A 108 -17.92 3.45 -3.11
CA GLY A 108 -17.91 4.90 -3.03
C GLY A 108 -16.68 5.53 -3.68
N ALA A 109 -16.83 6.65 -4.39
CA ALA A 109 -15.73 7.37 -5.02
C ALA A 109 -14.64 7.80 -4.02
N ILE A 110 -15.03 8.13 -2.78
CA ILE A 110 -14.11 8.51 -1.70
C ILE A 110 -13.22 7.32 -1.31
N ALA A 111 -13.77 6.10 -1.27
CA ALA A 111 -12.99 4.90 -1.00
C ALA A 111 -12.00 4.59 -2.12
N VAL A 112 -12.38 4.78 -3.38
CA VAL A 112 -11.47 4.65 -4.53
C VAL A 112 -10.33 5.67 -4.44
N LEU A 113 -10.65 6.94 -4.14
CA LEU A 113 -9.65 7.97 -3.95
C LEU A 113 -8.71 7.64 -2.78
N ALA A 114 -9.24 7.20 -1.64
CA ALA A 114 -8.45 6.79 -0.49
C ALA A 114 -7.51 5.62 -0.81
N ALA A 115 -7.98 4.65 -1.61
CA ALA A 115 -7.17 3.52 -2.04
C ALA A 115 -5.93 3.95 -2.85
N TRP A 116 -6.08 4.90 -3.77
CA TRP A 116 -4.96 5.41 -4.56
C TRP A 116 -4.06 6.40 -3.78
N LEU A 117 -4.67 7.19 -2.92
CA LEU A 117 -3.96 8.23 -2.17
C LEU A 117 -3.04 7.64 -1.08
N HIS A 118 -3.43 6.52 -0.44
CA HIS A 118 -2.65 5.92 0.64
C HIS A 118 -1.20 5.61 0.22
N PRO A 119 -0.91 4.82 -0.83
CA PRO A 119 0.49 4.53 -1.19
C PRO A 119 1.27 5.78 -1.60
N ALA A 120 0.63 6.78 -2.22
CA ALA A 120 1.26 8.06 -2.54
C ALA A 120 1.66 8.83 -1.26
N LEU A 121 0.77 8.91 -0.28
CA LEU A 121 1.06 9.52 1.02
C LEU A 121 2.19 8.78 1.76
N ARG A 122 2.28 7.46 1.64
CA ARG A 122 3.37 6.69 2.24
C ARG A 122 4.72 6.99 1.59
N LEU A 123 4.78 7.20 0.28
CA LEU A 123 6.00 7.67 -0.40
C LEU A 123 6.38 9.09 0.07
N GLY A 124 5.41 10.00 0.13
CA GLY A 124 5.62 11.35 0.66
C GLY A 124 6.11 11.34 2.12
N TYR A 125 5.58 10.44 2.94
CA TYR A 125 6.01 10.24 4.33
C TYR A 125 7.49 9.85 4.42
N ILE A 126 7.94 8.88 3.60
CA ILE A 126 9.34 8.46 3.58
C ILE A 126 10.26 9.62 3.23
N GLY A 127 9.93 10.36 2.14
CA GLY A 127 10.70 11.52 1.71
C GLY A 127 10.77 12.61 2.76
N ALA A 128 9.62 12.97 3.35
CA ALA A 128 9.53 13.98 4.40
C ALA A 128 10.29 13.58 5.67
N TYR A 129 10.26 12.29 6.02
CA TYR A 129 10.99 11.79 7.19
C TYR A 129 12.50 11.90 7.00
N ILE A 130 13.01 11.42 5.85
CA ILE A 130 14.45 11.46 5.52
C ILE A 130 14.93 12.90 5.42
N ALA A 131 14.16 13.79 4.77
CA ALA A 131 14.46 15.20 4.62
C ALA A 131 14.30 16.00 5.93
N ASN A 132 13.86 15.38 7.01
CA ASN A 132 13.62 16.03 8.30
C ASN A 132 12.60 17.18 8.22
N LEU A 133 11.45 16.92 7.58
CA LEU A 133 10.31 17.83 7.44
C LEU A 133 9.13 17.39 8.34
N PRO A 134 9.16 17.68 9.66
CA PRO A 134 8.21 17.11 10.62
C PRO A 134 6.73 17.43 10.34
N PRO A 135 6.34 18.67 9.91
CA PRO A 135 4.94 18.96 9.61
C PRO A 135 4.42 18.15 8.41
N LEU A 136 5.20 18.06 7.33
CA LEU A 136 4.83 17.30 6.14
C LEU A 136 4.73 15.80 6.43
N ARG A 137 5.70 15.29 7.20
CA ARG A 137 5.69 13.91 7.68
C ARG A 137 4.39 13.59 8.44
N SER A 138 4.01 14.45 9.40
CA SER A 138 2.81 14.26 10.22
C SER A 138 1.53 14.35 9.39
N LEU A 139 1.49 15.26 8.41
CA LEU A 139 0.37 15.38 7.47
C LEU A 139 0.21 14.11 6.61
N CYS A 140 1.30 13.60 6.04
CA CYS A 140 1.28 12.35 5.26
C CYS A 140 0.86 11.16 6.12
N TRP A 141 1.31 11.09 7.36
CA TRP A 141 0.92 10.04 8.30
C TRP A 141 -0.58 10.09 8.61
N ALA A 142 -1.10 11.25 9.01
CA ALA A 142 -2.52 11.43 9.33
C ALA A 142 -3.41 11.14 8.12
N GLY A 143 -3.02 11.62 6.92
CA GLY A 143 -3.72 11.33 5.67
C GLY A 143 -3.75 9.83 5.36
N GLY A 144 -2.65 9.11 5.58
CA GLY A 144 -2.59 7.65 5.43
C GLY A 144 -3.52 6.90 6.39
N ILE A 145 -3.57 7.31 7.66
CA ILE A 145 -4.51 6.74 8.64
C ILE A 145 -5.96 7.02 8.24
N LEU A 146 -6.27 8.25 7.77
CA LEU A 146 -7.60 8.61 7.30
C LEU A 146 -8.01 7.74 6.09
N CYS A 147 -7.14 7.54 5.12
CA CYS A 147 -7.40 6.65 3.99
C CYS A 147 -7.72 5.23 4.46
N THR A 148 -6.95 4.70 5.40
CA THR A 148 -7.17 3.37 5.98
C THR A 148 -8.53 3.28 6.69
N ALA A 149 -8.89 4.30 7.49
CA ALA A 149 -10.18 4.35 8.17
C ALA A 149 -11.36 4.40 7.19
N ILE A 150 -11.22 5.15 6.09
CA ILE A 150 -12.24 5.19 5.01
C ILE A 150 -12.44 3.80 4.42
N LEU A 151 -11.35 3.06 4.14
CA LEU A 151 -11.47 1.70 3.58
C LEU A 151 -12.10 0.71 4.55
N TYR A 152 -11.79 0.80 5.85
CA TYR A 152 -12.49 0.00 6.87
C TYR A 152 -13.98 0.33 6.90
N GLY A 153 -14.35 1.62 6.89
CA GLY A 153 -15.74 2.04 6.87
C GLY A 153 -16.49 1.56 5.62
N GLU A 154 -15.85 1.66 4.45
CA GLU A 154 -16.42 1.19 3.19
C GLU A 154 -16.66 -0.32 3.21
N GLY A 155 -15.65 -1.08 3.61
CA GLY A 155 -15.73 -2.54 3.66
C GLY A 155 -16.77 -3.02 4.66
N LEU A 156 -16.78 -2.44 5.88
CA LEU A 156 -17.75 -2.79 6.92
C LEU A 156 -19.17 -2.45 6.49
N ARG A 157 -19.40 -1.23 5.97
CA ARG A 157 -20.70 -0.81 5.45
C ARG A 157 -21.21 -1.77 4.37
N GLY A 158 -20.33 -2.15 3.43
CA GLY A 158 -20.69 -3.04 2.33
C GLY A 158 -21.06 -4.45 2.79
N LEU A 159 -20.37 -4.99 3.79
CA LEU A 159 -20.64 -6.33 4.32
C LEU A 159 -21.87 -6.40 5.25
N LEU A 160 -22.22 -5.29 5.92
CA LEU A 160 -23.38 -5.24 6.80
C LEU A 160 -24.69 -4.87 6.07
N ALA A 161 -24.59 -4.31 4.86
CA ALA A 161 -25.77 -3.93 4.07
C ALA A 161 -26.26 -5.04 3.12
N GLY A 162 -25.49 -6.12 2.93
CA GLY A 162 -25.85 -7.29 2.13
C GLY A 162 -26.31 -8.41 3.01
#